data_168a8c0be42b24b65f5df89a9a1e399e
#
_entry.id   168a8c0be42b24b65f5df89a9a1e399e
#
_cell.length_a   1.000
_cell.length_b   1.000
_cell.length_c   1.000
_cell.angle_alpha   90.00
_cell.angle_beta   90.00
_cell.angle_gamma   90.00
#
_symmetry.space_group_name_H-M   'P 1'
#
loop_
_entity.id
_entity.type
_entity.pdbx_description
1 polymer ?
#
loop_
_entity_poly.entity_id
_entity_poly.type
_entity_poly.pdbx_seq_one_letter_code
_entity_poly.pdbx_strand_id
1 'polypeptide(L)'
;QFNKEGHDIVDHYTYAFMGDGCLMEGISHEACSLAGTLGLGKLVAFWDDNGISIDGEVEGWFSDDTPKRFEAYGWHVIPAVDGHDSDAINAAIEAAKADPRPTLICTKTVIGFGSPNKAGTHDCHGAPLGAEEIAATRKELGWEHGPFEIPSEVYSEWDAKEAGAAKEAAWNEKLAAYEAAYPELAAEFKRRVNGDLPAEWEEKASAIIADLQANPANIASRKASQNALEAFGAMLPEFMGGSADLAPSNLTMWSGSKSLEANDFSGNYIHYGVREFGMTAIMNGIALHGGFVPYGATFLMFMEYARNAMRMAALMKTQNIQVYTHDSIGLGEDGPTHQPVEQIASLRLTPNMSTWRPCDQVESAVAWKLAIERKDGPSALIFSRQNLAQQDRDAEQVANIAKGGYILKDCEGKPELILIATGSEVELAVNAAAELTAEGKKVRVVSMPATDAFDKQDAQYRESVLPSDVTARIAVEAGIADFWYKYVGFGGKIIGMTTFGESAPAGELFKMFGFTTENVVNTAKELLA
;
A
#
# COMPACT_ATOMS: atom_id res chain seq x y z
N GLN A 1 -10.03 20.46 -2.95
CA GLN A 1 -10.62 20.21 -4.28
C GLN A 1 -12.08 20.66 -4.38
N PHE A 2 -12.92 20.39 -3.34
CA PHE A 2 -14.36 20.65 -3.38
C PHE A 2 -14.78 22.00 -2.81
N ASN A 3 -14.02 22.55 -1.85
CA ASN A 3 -14.37 23.84 -1.26
C ASN A 3 -14.42 24.95 -2.33
N LYS A 4 -15.43 25.83 -2.24
CA LYS A 4 -15.65 27.00 -3.08
C LYS A 4 -15.87 28.21 -2.20
N GLU A 5 -15.67 29.41 -2.74
CA GLU A 5 -15.89 30.66 -2.01
C GLU A 5 -17.30 30.70 -1.40
N GLY A 6 -17.37 30.84 -0.08
CA GLY A 6 -18.60 30.79 0.70
C GLY A 6 -19.20 29.40 0.94
N HIS A 7 -18.53 28.34 0.49
CA HIS A 7 -19.01 26.95 0.58
C HIS A 7 -17.89 25.99 0.98
N ASP A 8 -17.44 26.07 2.23
CA ASP A 8 -16.42 25.18 2.78
C ASP A 8 -17.07 23.92 3.38
N ILE A 9 -17.17 22.85 2.56
CA ILE A 9 -17.79 21.58 2.96
C ILE A 9 -16.81 20.59 3.59
N VAL A 10 -15.49 20.79 3.40
CA VAL A 10 -14.41 19.99 4.01
C VAL A 10 -13.47 20.95 4.73
N ASP A 11 -13.59 21.04 6.06
CA ASP A 11 -12.88 22.04 6.86
C ASP A 11 -12.56 21.53 8.28
N HIS A 12 -12.18 20.26 8.40
CA HIS A 12 -11.85 19.65 9.69
C HIS A 12 -10.35 19.71 9.99
N TYR A 13 -10.00 19.69 11.28
CA TYR A 13 -8.66 19.48 11.77
C TYR A 13 -8.38 17.99 11.97
N THR A 14 -7.11 17.61 11.85
CA THR A 14 -6.63 16.27 12.17
C THR A 14 -5.78 16.35 13.43
N TYR A 15 -6.14 15.59 14.46
CA TYR A 15 -5.41 15.51 15.72
C TYR A 15 -4.69 14.18 15.83
N ALA A 16 -3.40 14.23 16.22
CA ALA A 16 -2.57 13.06 16.44
C ALA A 16 -1.97 13.10 17.85
N PHE A 17 -1.89 11.94 18.50
CA PHE A 17 -1.25 11.79 19.81
C PHE A 17 -0.03 10.89 19.66
N MET A 18 1.11 11.32 20.22
CA MET A 18 2.40 10.66 20.09
C MET A 18 3.08 10.62 21.46
N GLY A 19 3.61 9.48 21.86
CA GLY A 19 4.49 9.37 23.02
C GLY A 19 5.98 9.44 22.60
N ASP A 20 6.87 9.31 23.58
CA ASP A 20 8.33 9.34 23.38
C ASP A 20 8.76 8.27 22.36
N GLY A 21 8.26 7.04 22.47
CA GLY A 21 8.54 5.97 21.52
C GLY A 21 8.12 6.30 20.09
N CYS A 22 6.97 6.94 19.89
CA CYS A 22 6.53 7.37 18.56
C CYS A 22 7.53 8.34 17.92
N LEU A 23 8.14 9.22 18.71
CA LEU A 23 9.10 10.23 18.25
C LEU A 23 10.52 9.68 18.06
N MET A 24 10.83 8.50 18.65
CA MET A 24 12.07 7.75 18.38
C MET A 24 12.00 7.01 17.04
N GLU A 25 10.79 6.63 16.58
CA GLU A 25 10.60 5.92 15.31
C GLU A 25 11.04 6.77 14.12
N GLY A 26 11.84 6.18 13.19
CA GLY A 26 12.34 6.88 12.01
C GLY A 26 11.23 7.44 11.11
N ILE A 27 10.06 6.79 11.06
CA ILE A 27 8.90 7.27 10.29
C ILE A 27 8.39 8.62 10.80
N SER A 28 8.56 8.96 12.08
CA SER A 28 8.18 10.29 12.61
C SER A 28 8.97 11.40 11.90
N HIS A 29 10.27 11.17 11.63
CA HIS A 29 11.10 12.09 10.85
C HIS A 29 10.55 12.22 9.42
N GLU A 30 10.29 11.09 8.74
CA GLU A 30 9.79 11.10 7.36
C GLU A 30 8.46 11.84 7.22
N ALA A 31 7.48 11.51 8.05
CA ALA A 31 6.14 12.08 7.99
C ALA A 31 6.09 13.54 8.47
N CYS A 32 6.71 13.86 9.61
CA CYS A 32 6.65 15.20 10.18
C CYS A 32 7.46 16.22 9.36
N SER A 33 8.61 15.81 8.81
CA SER A 33 9.39 16.65 7.89
C SER A 33 8.58 16.98 6.62
N LEU A 34 7.89 16.00 6.03
CA LEU A 34 7.05 16.24 4.85
C LEU A 34 5.83 17.09 5.19
N ALA A 35 5.18 16.89 6.34
CA ALA A 35 4.06 17.70 6.79
C ALA A 35 4.44 19.18 6.96
N GLY A 36 5.61 19.46 7.52
CA GLY A 36 6.16 20.82 7.61
C GLY A 36 6.46 21.42 6.24
N THR A 37 7.08 20.65 5.34
CA THR A 37 7.37 21.06 3.96
C THR A 37 6.11 21.43 3.18
N LEU A 38 5.04 20.66 3.35
CA LEU A 38 3.75 20.91 2.69
C LEU A 38 2.90 21.97 3.41
N GLY A 39 3.28 22.38 4.62
CA GLY A 39 2.54 23.38 5.39
C GLY A 39 1.14 22.89 5.80
N LEU A 40 1.00 21.68 6.33
CA LEU A 40 -0.29 21.07 6.67
C LEU A 40 -0.90 21.71 7.94
N GLY A 41 -1.37 22.95 7.85
CA GLY A 41 -1.80 23.77 9.00
C GLY A 41 -3.02 23.27 9.78
N LYS A 42 -3.74 22.25 9.26
CA LYS A 42 -4.83 21.60 9.99
C LYS A 42 -4.40 20.32 10.72
N LEU A 43 -3.11 20.03 10.74
CA LEU A 43 -2.53 18.95 11.54
C LEU A 43 -2.06 19.49 12.89
N VAL A 44 -2.68 19.02 13.96
CA VAL A 44 -2.33 19.34 15.35
C VAL A 44 -1.90 18.05 16.05
N ALA A 45 -0.65 17.99 16.45
CA ALA A 45 -0.09 16.84 17.14
C ALA A 45 0.17 17.15 18.62
N PHE A 46 -0.14 16.19 19.47
CA PHE A 46 0.21 16.22 20.90
C PHE A 46 1.35 15.25 21.14
N TRP A 47 2.40 15.72 21.79
CA TRP A 47 3.42 14.87 22.35
C TRP A 47 3.16 14.67 23.82
N ASP A 48 2.84 13.45 24.21
CA ASP A 48 2.76 13.00 25.60
C ASP A 48 4.19 12.82 26.13
N ASP A 49 4.75 13.93 26.61
CA ASP A 49 6.12 14.07 27.10
C ASP A 49 6.17 13.67 28.58
N ASN A 50 6.07 12.38 28.84
CA ASN A 50 6.12 11.82 30.19
C ASN A 50 7.48 11.24 30.57
N GLY A 51 8.42 11.13 29.62
CA GLY A 51 9.78 10.67 29.85
C GLY A 51 9.91 9.17 30.16
N ILE A 52 8.87 8.36 29.92
CA ILE A 52 8.87 6.93 30.26
C ILE A 52 8.59 6.08 29.02
N SER A 53 9.38 5.04 28.85
CA SER A 53 9.13 3.94 27.89
C SER A 53 9.08 2.60 28.63
N ILE A 54 8.97 1.49 27.90
CA ILE A 54 8.96 0.13 28.50
C ILE A 54 10.23 -0.15 29.31
N ASP A 55 11.39 0.35 28.87
CA ASP A 55 12.68 0.15 29.54
C ASP A 55 12.91 1.09 30.74
N GLY A 56 12.00 2.04 30.97
CA GLY A 56 12.09 3.02 32.07
C GLY A 56 12.23 4.45 31.59
N GLU A 57 12.97 5.27 32.36
CA GLU A 57 13.23 6.68 32.04
C GLU A 57 14.05 6.80 30.76
N VAL A 58 13.57 7.62 29.80
CA VAL A 58 14.17 7.72 28.47
C VAL A 58 15.47 8.53 28.41
N GLU A 59 15.88 9.20 29.47
CA GLU A 59 17.04 10.09 29.51
C GLU A 59 18.34 9.44 29.01
N GLY A 60 18.48 8.12 29.15
CA GLY A 60 19.68 7.37 28.73
C GLY A 60 19.75 7.07 27.23
N TRP A 61 18.64 7.19 26.49
CA TRP A 61 18.57 6.80 25.07
C TRP A 61 17.70 7.71 24.19
N PHE A 62 17.05 8.72 24.75
CA PHE A 62 16.29 9.73 24.01
C PHE A 62 16.57 11.12 24.60
N SER A 63 17.58 11.79 24.07
CA SER A 63 18.04 13.11 24.51
C SER A 63 17.83 14.20 23.46
N ASP A 64 17.00 13.94 22.44
CA ASP A 64 16.69 14.89 21.39
C ASP A 64 15.98 16.13 21.97
N ASP A 65 16.34 17.30 21.48
CA ASP A 65 15.52 18.50 21.67
C ASP A 65 14.35 18.47 20.69
N THR A 66 13.31 17.72 21.05
CA THR A 66 12.13 17.50 20.21
C THR A 66 11.46 18.81 19.78
N PRO A 67 11.25 19.82 20.63
CA PRO A 67 10.78 21.13 20.21
C PRO A 67 11.57 21.72 19.06
N LYS A 68 12.91 21.81 19.19
CA LYS A 68 13.77 22.35 18.12
C LYS A 68 13.78 21.49 16.86
N ARG A 69 13.69 20.18 17.00
CA ARG A 69 13.58 19.27 15.86
C ARG A 69 12.33 19.60 15.02
N PHE A 70 11.18 19.81 15.64
CA PHE A 70 9.95 20.18 14.96
C PHE A 70 9.96 21.62 14.43
N GLU A 71 10.58 22.56 15.14
CA GLU A 71 10.85 23.91 14.61
C GLU A 71 11.69 23.84 13.32
N ALA A 72 12.71 22.97 13.28
CA ALA A 72 13.53 22.75 12.08
C ALA A 72 12.75 22.12 10.91
N TYR A 73 11.68 21.37 11.18
CA TYR A 73 10.75 20.90 10.15
C TYR A 73 9.78 21.99 9.64
N GLY A 74 9.79 23.17 10.25
CA GLY A 74 8.86 24.26 9.90
C GLY A 74 7.52 24.20 10.61
N TRP A 75 7.40 23.41 11.68
CA TRP A 75 6.21 23.36 12.51
C TRP A 75 6.13 24.57 13.49
N HIS A 76 4.91 24.94 13.84
CA HIS A 76 4.64 25.70 15.04
C HIS A 76 4.75 24.78 16.25
N VAL A 77 5.46 25.22 17.30
CA VAL A 77 5.68 24.40 18.50
C VAL A 77 5.21 25.17 19.73
N ILE A 78 4.36 24.54 20.55
CA ILE A 78 3.91 25.05 21.83
C ILE A 78 4.56 24.19 22.93
N PRO A 79 5.66 24.65 23.55
CA PRO A 79 6.41 23.86 24.50
C PRO A 79 5.80 23.88 25.90
N ALA A 80 6.07 22.85 26.69
CA ALA A 80 5.86 22.77 28.13
C ALA A 80 4.44 23.08 28.62
N VAL A 81 3.43 22.62 27.89
CA VAL A 81 2.02 22.68 28.31
C VAL A 81 1.81 21.66 29.44
N ASP A 82 1.17 22.05 30.54
CA ASP A 82 0.73 21.10 31.58
C ASP A 82 -0.39 20.20 31.00
N GLY A 83 -0.06 18.92 30.78
CA GLY A 83 -0.99 17.96 30.21
C GLY A 83 -2.09 17.49 31.17
N HIS A 84 -2.06 17.91 32.43
CA HIS A 84 -3.09 17.66 33.42
C HIS A 84 -3.98 18.90 33.69
N ASP A 85 -3.69 20.03 33.03
CA ASP A 85 -4.48 21.26 33.09
C ASP A 85 -5.31 21.43 31.80
N SER A 86 -6.63 21.21 31.90
CA SER A 86 -7.54 21.33 30.77
C SER A 86 -7.61 22.73 30.16
N ASP A 87 -7.43 23.79 30.97
CA ASP A 87 -7.47 25.17 30.48
C ASP A 87 -6.21 25.49 29.67
N ALA A 88 -5.03 25.02 30.14
CA ALA A 88 -3.79 25.11 29.40
C ALA A 88 -3.82 24.37 28.08
N ILE A 89 -4.41 23.15 28.05
CA ILE A 89 -4.60 22.36 26.83
C ILE A 89 -5.54 23.09 25.86
N ASN A 90 -6.67 23.61 26.32
CA ASN A 90 -7.61 24.35 25.48
C ASN A 90 -6.97 25.61 24.89
N ALA A 91 -6.20 26.36 25.67
CA ALA A 91 -5.48 27.53 25.18
C ALA A 91 -4.45 27.14 24.10
N ALA A 92 -3.74 26.01 24.26
CA ALA A 92 -2.80 25.50 23.27
C ALA A 92 -3.51 25.07 21.97
N ILE A 93 -4.69 24.43 22.05
CA ILE A 93 -5.49 24.06 20.88
C ILE A 93 -5.92 25.32 20.10
N GLU A 94 -6.41 26.36 20.78
CA GLU A 94 -6.82 27.60 20.10
C GLU A 94 -5.61 28.32 19.47
N ALA A 95 -4.45 28.31 20.11
CA ALA A 95 -3.21 28.83 19.53
C ALA A 95 -2.76 28.01 18.30
N ALA A 96 -2.88 26.69 18.35
CA ALA A 96 -2.59 25.81 17.24
C ALA A 96 -3.50 26.09 16.02
N LYS A 97 -4.78 26.31 16.26
CA LYS A 97 -5.77 26.62 15.19
C LYS A 97 -5.56 28.00 14.57
N ALA A 98 -4.91 28.92 15.26
CA ALA A 98 -4.61 30.26 14.79
C ALA A 98 -3.32 30.33 13.94
N ASP A 99 -2.42 29.32 14.03
CA ASP A 99 -1.19 29.27 13.23
C ASP A 99 -1.42 28.50 11.90
N PRO A 100 -0.94 29.01 10.76
CA PRO A 100 -1.13 28.35 9.48
C PRO A 100 -0.23 27.12 9.26
N ARG A 101 0.72 26.84 10.15
CA ARG A 101 1.64 25.70 10.10
C ARG A 101 1.07 24.50 10.84
N PRO A 102 1.52 23.26 10.55
CA PRO A 102 1.24 22.15 11.45
C PRO A 102 1.79 22.45 12.84
N THR A 103 1.08 22.05 13.90
CA THR A 103 1.45 22.40 15.27
C THR A 103 1.77 21.16 16.10
N LEU A 104 2.89 21.20 16.84
CA LEU A 104 3.20 20.27 17.92
C LEU A 104 2.93 20.94 19.26
N ILE A 105 2.05 20.35 20.06
CA ILE A 105 1.80 20.72 21.45
C ILE A 105 2.57 19.74 22.33
N CYS A 106 3.58 20.22 23.06
CA CYS A 106 4.39 19.39 23.96
C CYS A 106 3.74 19.37 25.34
N THR A 107 3.04 18.29 25.65
CA THR A 107 2.29 18.16 26.91
C THR A 107 3.12 17.40 27.95
N LYS A 108 3.51 18.07 29.01
CA LYS A 108 4.14 17.44 30.18
C LYS A 108 3.08 16.67 30.95
N THR A 109 3.26 15.36 31.05
CA THR A 109 2.35 14.49 31.78
C THR A 109 3.11 13.54 32.71
N VAL A 110 2.37 12.83 33.53
CA VAL A 110 2.88 11.75 34.38
C VAL A 110 2.15 10.48 34.02
N ILE A 111 2.86 9.49 33.47
CA ILE A 111 2.26 8.18 33.20
C ILE A 111 1.69 7.58 34.50
N GLY A 112 0.49 7.00 34.43
CA GLY A 112 -0.18 6.47 35.61
C GLY A 112 -0.60 7.53 36.64
N PHE A 113 -0.89 8.77 36.19
CA PHE A 113 -1.30 9.88 37.06
C PHE A 113 -2.38 9.45 38.06
N GLY A 114 -2.19 9.84 39.34
CA GLY A 114 -3.05 9.45 40.44
C GLY A 114 -2.74 8.09 41.08
N SER A 115 -1.82 7.29 40.52
CA SER A 115 -1.38 6.05 41.15
C SER A 115 -0.29 6.33 42.18
N PRO A 116 -0.51 6.08 43.49
CA PRO A 116 0.45 6.47 44.54
C PRO A 116 1.79 5.75 44.45
N ASN A 117 1.83 4.51 43.95
CA ASN A 117 3.04 3.68 43.96
C ASN A 117 3.61 3.41 42.57
N LYS A 118 2.87 3.67 41.50
CA LYS A 118 3.29 3.33 40.13
C LYS A 118 3.34 4.51 39.15
N ALA A 119 2.80 5.69 39.56
CA ALA A 119 2.88 6.89 38.71
C ALA A 119 4.35 7.26 38.44
N GLY A 120 4.63 7.70 37.20
CA GLY A 120 5.98 8.07 36.75
C GLY A 120 6.94 6.89 36.56
N THR A 121 6.46 5.66 36.55
CA THR A 121 7.30 4.46 36.34
C THR A 121 6.85 3.60 35.16
N HIS A 122 7.74 2.75 34.67
CA HIS A 122 7.43 1.80 33.62
C HIS A 122 6.46 0.68 34.04
N ASP A 123 6.24 0.49 35.35
CA ASP A 123 5.36 -0.57 35.90
C ASP A 123 3.89 -0.41 35.47
N CYS A 124 3.47 0.78 35.03
CA CYS A 124 2.14 1.03 34.49
C CYS A 124 2.13 1.21 32.96
N HIS A 125 3.27 1.06 32.28
CA HIS A 125 3.34 1.15 30.82
C HIS A 125 2.82 -0.13 30.18
N GLY A 126 1.53 -0.13 29.79
CA GLY A 126 0.87 -1.28 29.17
C GLY A 126 0.58 -2.44 30.12
N ALA A 127 0.84 -2.29 31.42
CA ALA A 127 0.55 -3.29 32.45
C ALA A 127 -0.64 -2.86 33.33
N PRO A 128 -1.50 -3.79 33.79
CA PRO A 128 -2.57 -3.47 34.71
C PRO A 128 -2.01 -3.04 36.08
N LEU A 129 -2.61 -2.04 36.69
CA LEU A 129 -2.21 -1.57 38.01
C LEU A 129 -2.34 -2.65 39.10
N GLY A 130 -3.32 -3.55 38.98
CA GLY A 130 -3.70 -4.54 39.99
C GLY A 130 -4.72 -3.97 41.00
N ALA A 131 -5.43 -4.87 41.69
CA ALA A 131 -6.60 -4.52 42.50
C ALA A 131 -6.26 -3.54 43.66
N GLU A 132 -5.13 -3.74 44.33
CA GLU A 132 -4.71 -2.92 45.46
C GLU A 132 -4.33 -1.50 45.00
N GLU A 133 -3.56 -1.39 43.91
CA GLU A 133 -3.17 -0.10 43.36
C GLU A 133 -4.34 0.65 42.73
N ILE A 134 -5.30 -0.04 42.10
CA ILE A 134 -6.54 0.57 41.64
C ILE A 134 -7.32 1.17 42.79
N ALA A 135 -7.44 0.46 43.91
CA ALA A 135 -8.12 0.98 45.11
C ALA A 135 -7.42 2.22 45.67
N ALA A 136 -6.08 2.21 45.71
CA ALA A 136 -5.29 3.35 46.14
C ALA A 136 -5.43 4.55 45.19
N THR A 137 -5.35 4.33 43.90
CA THR A 137 -5.53 5.34 42.84
C THR A 137 -6.92 5.99 42.91
N ARG A 138 -7.96 5.19 43.11
CA ARG A 138 -9.34 5.71 43.27
C ARG A 138 -9.45 6.63 44.45
N LYS A 139 -8.84 6.27 45.57
CA LYS A 139 -8.79 7.10 46.78
C LYS A 139 -8.03 8.41 46.53
N GLU A 140 -6.89 8.35 45.84
CA GLU A 140 -6.09 9.52 45.50
C GLU A 140 -6.83 10.50 44.59
N LEU A 141 -7.54 9.97 43.60
CA LEU A 141 -8.35 10.74 42.63
C LEU A 141 -9.73 11.15 43.20
N GLY A 142 -10.08 10.75 44.43
CA GLY A 142 -11.41 11.04 45.00
C GLY A 142 -12.57 10.33 44.34
N TRP A 143 -12.31 9.19 43.64
CA TRP A 143 -13.34 8.42 42.97
C TRP A 143 -13.95 7.37 43.91
N GLU A 144 -15.16 7.66 44.41
CA GLU A 144 -15.83 6.82 45.41
C GLU A 144 -16.74 5.71 44.86
N HIS A 145 -16.96 5.69 43.53
CA HIS A 145 -17.90 4.74 42.88
C HIS A 145 -17.25 3.38 42.63
N GLY A 146 -18.03 2.31 42.56
CA GLY A 146 -17.60 0.95 42.26
C GLY A 146 -17.04 0.77 40.83
N PRO A 147 -16.41 -0.38 40.52
CA PRO A 147 -15.99 -0.68 39.16
C PRO A 147 -17.16 -0.61 38.19
N PHE A 148 -17.00 0.13 37.09
CA PHE A 148 -18.01 0.37 36.06
C PHE A 148 -19.29 1.10 36.53
N GLU A 149 -19.29 1.63 37.75
CA GLU A 149 -20.34 2.54 38.23
C GLU A 149 -19.99 3.97 37.85
N ILE A 150 -20.67 4.52 36.88
CA ILE A 150 -20.50 5.90 36.42
C ILE A 150 -21.72 6.72 36.89
N PRO A 151 -21.52 7.80 37.65
CA PRO A 151 -22.62 8.67 38.08
C PRO A 151 -23.39 9.26 36.90
N SER A 152 -24.69 9.50 37.12
CA SER A 152 -25.56 10.07 36.06
C SER A 152 -25.14 11.47 35.61
N GLU A 153 -24.60 12.25 36.51
CA GLU A 153 -24.05 13.59 36.21
C GLU A 153 -22.85 13.52 35.25
N VAL A 154 -21.95 12.54 35.40
CA VAL A 154 -20.84 12.32 34.47
C VAL A 154 -21.36 11.93 33.10
N TYR A 155 -22.35 11.02 33.04
CA TYR A 155 -23.01 10.69 31.76
C TYR A 155 -23.63 11.93 31.10
N SER A 156 -24.31 12.78 31.89
CA SER A 156 -24.96 13.99 31.38
C SER A 156 -23.95 15.03 30.86
N GLU A 157 -22.82 15.19 31.54
CA GLU A 157 -21.75 16.12 31.12
C GLU A 157 -21.00 15.64 29.87
N TRP A 158 -20.81 14.33 29.71
CA TRP A 158 -20.16 13.73 28.54
C TRP A 158 -21.10 13.41 27.37
N ASP A 159 -22.44 13.54 27.55
CA ASP A 159 -23.39 13.27 26.50
C ASP A 159 -23.37 14.37 25.43
N ALA A 160 -22.68 14.11 24.35
CA ALA A 160 -22.55 15.02 23.21
C ALA A 160 -23.61 14.79 22.11
N LYS A 161 -24.65 13.95 22.33
CA LYS A 161 -25.62 13.59 21.28
C LYS A 161 -26.33 14.81 20.68
N GLU A 162 -26.85 15.71 21.52
CA GLU A 162 -27.53 16.91 21.06
C GLU A 162 -26.57 17.88 20.35
N ALA A 163 -25.39 18.10 20.94
CA ALA A 163 -24.36 18.95 20.35
C ALA A 163 -23.84 18.36 19.03
N GLY A 164 -23.66 17.03 18.94
CA GLY A 164 -23.29 16.32 17.73
C GLY A 164 -24.35 16.44 16.65
N ALA A 165 -25.63 16.19 16.99
CA ALA A 165 -26.75 16.34 16.05
C ALA A 165 -26.87 17.78 15.51
N ALA A 166 -26.67 18.79 16.35
CA ALA A 166 -26.68 20.18 15.91
C ALA A 166 -25.54 20.51 14.91
N LYS A 167 -24.32 19.98 15.16
CA LYS A 167 -23.18 20.12 14.23
C LYS A 167 -23.43 19.41 12.91
N GLU A 168 -23.99 18.20 12.95
CA GLU A 168 -24.35 17.43 11.75
C GLU A 168 -25.41 18.16 10.93
N ALA A 169 -26.47 18.67 11.59
CA ALA A 169 -27.53 19.47 10.91
C ALA A 169 -26.94 20.71 10.23
N ALA A 170 -26.08 21.46 10.92
CA ALA A 170 -25.43 22.64 10.35
C ALA A 170 -24.52 22.29 9.15
N TRP A 171 -23.83 21.15 9.20
CA TRP A 171 -23.05 20.67 8.05
C TRP A 171 -23.96 20.24 6.88
N ASN A 172 -25.05 19.54 7.16
CA ASN A 172 -26.03 19.15 6.15
C ASN A 172 -26.65 20.35 5.45
N GLU A 173 -26.93 21.46 6.17
CA GLU A 173 -27.38 22.72 5.56
C GLU A 173 -26.33 23.31 4.62
N LYS A 174 -25.04 23.30 4.99
CA LYS A 174 -23.94 23.72 4.11
C LYS A 174 -23.86 22.85 2.86
N LEU A 175 -23.97 21.53 3.01
CA LEU A 175 -23.94 20.60 1.89
C LEU A 175 -25.13 20.80 0.95
N ALA A 176 -26.34 21.04 1.48
CA ALA A 176 -27.52 21.33 0.67
C ALA A 176 -27.38 22.65 -0.11
N ALA A 177 -26.82 23.70 0.51
CA ALA A 177 -26.52 24.95 -0.17
C ALA A 177 -25.45 24.77 -1.26
N TYR A 178 -24.42 23.97 -0.98
CA TYR A 178 -23.41 23.60 -1.97
C TYR A 178 -24.01 22.82 -3.15
N GLU A 179 -24.89 21.85 -2.88
CA GLU A 179 -25.58 21.06 -3.91
C GLU A 179 -26.46 21.93 -4.83
N ALA A 180 -27.13 22.93 -4.24
CA ALA A 180 -27.92 23.88 -5.02
C ALA A 180 -27.05 24.78 -5.92
N ALA A 181 -25.87 25.19 -5.44
CA ALA A 181 -24.95 26.04 -6.17
C ALA A 181 -24.05 25.29 -7.17
N TYR A 182 -23.65 24.06 -6.84
CA TYR A 182 -22.67 23.24 -7.58
C TYR A 182 -23.11 21.79 -7.69
N PRO A 183 -24.23 21.47 -8.36
CA PRO A 183 -24.84 20.12 -8.35
C PRO A 183 -23.90 19.01 -8.87
N GLU A 184 -23.11 19.30 -9.91
CA GLU A 184 -22.16 18.31 -10.47
C GLU A 184 -21.01 18.02 -9.49
N LEU A 185 -20.45 19.04 -8.83
CA LEU A 185 -19.40 18.86 -7.84
C LEU A 185 -19.92 18.16 -6.58
N ALA A 186 -21.16 18.43 -6.17
CA ALA A 186 -21.79 17.75 -5.04
C ALA A 186 -22.02 16.26 -5.34
N ALA A 187 -22.47 15.94 -6.56
CA ALA A 187 -22.60 14.54 -7.00
C ALA A 187 -21.24 13.82 -7.00
N GLU A 188 -20.20 14.47 -7.51
CA GLU A 188 -18.85 13.95 -7.54
C GLU A 188 -18.26 13.78 -6.12
N PHE A 189 -18.49 14.74 -5.22
CA PHE A 189 -18.11 14.62 -3.81
C PHE A 189 -18.76 13.40 -3.15
N LYS A 190 -20.08 13.22 -3.31
CA LYS A 190 -20.81 12.08 -2.77
C LYS A 190 -20.29 10.76 -3.35
N ARG A 191 -20.05 10.69 -4.67
CA ARG A 191 -19.49 9.52 -5.34
C ARG A 191 -18.15 9.11 -4.72
N ARG A 192 -17.24 10.07 -4.57
CA ARG A 192 -15.89 9.79 -4.04
C ARG A 192 -15.91 9.40 -2.56
N VAL A 193 -16.71 10.09 -1.74
CA VAL A 193 -16.81 9.76 -0.30
C VAL A 193 -17.43 8.38 -0.10
N ASN A 194 -18.37 7.96 -0.95
CA ASN A 194 -18.90 6.60 -0.96
C ASN A 194 -17.89 5.57 -1.49
N GLY A 195 -16.82 6.01 -2.14
CA GLY A 195 -15.85 5.14 -2.81
C GLY A 195 -16.40 4.50 -4.09
N ASP A 196 -17.43 5.08 -4.71
CA ASP A 196 -18.00 4.56 -5.95
C ASP A 196 -17.14 4.96 -7.15
N LEU A 197 -16.99 4.05 -8.11
CA LEU A 197 -16.35 4.34 -9.38
C LEU A 197 -17.32 5.07 -10.33
N PRO A 198 -16.81 5.79 -11.36
CA PRO A 198 -17.67 6.40 -12.37
C PRO A 198 -18.59 5.38 -13.04
N ALA A 199 -19.80 5.76 -13.40
CA ALA A 199 -20.80 4.85 -13.97
C ALA A 199 -20.32 4.14 -15.25
N GLU A 200 -19.49 4.82 -16.06
CA GLU A 200 -18.90 4.29 -17.28
C GLU A 200 -17.59 3.50 -17.07
N TRP A 201 -17.15 3.31 -15.83
CA TRP A 201 -15.86 2.69 -15.52
C TRP A 201 -15.69 1.32 -16.16
N GLU A 202 -16.62 0.40 -15.92
CA GLU A 202 -16.52 -0.99 -16.40
C GLU A 202 -16.45 -1.07 -17.93
N GLU A 203 -17.30 -0.32 -18.62
CA GLU A 203 -17.35 -0.28 -20.08
C GLU A 203 -16.04 0.27 -20.66
N LYS A 204 -15.59 1.43 -20.17
CA LYS A 204 -14.38 2.08 -20.68
C LYS A 204 -13.10 1.29 -20.33
N ALA A 205 -13.00 0.77 -19.12
CA ALA A 205 -11.84 -0.01 -18.72
C ALA A 205 -11.73 -1.32 -19.53
N SER A 206 -12.83 -1.99 -19.77
CA SER A 206 -12.89 -3.20 -20.61
C SER A 206 -12.55 -2.90 -22.08
N ALA A 207 -13.02 -1.76 -22.61
CA ALA A 207 -12.69 -1.33 -23.98
C ALA A 207 -11.18 -1.02 -24.13
N ILE A 208 -10.56 -0.37 -23.15
CA ILE A 208 -9.11 -0.10 -23.12
C ILE A 208 -8.33 -1.42 -23.15
N ILE A 209 -8.70 -2.40 -22.31
CA ILE A 209 -8.03 -3.70 -22.26
C ILE A 209 -8.15 -4.44 -23.60
N ALA A 210 -9.32 -4.41 -24.22
CA ALA A 210 -9.54 -5.02 -25.54
C ALA A 210 -8.70 -4.33 -26.64
N ASP A 211 -8.59 -3.01 -26.60
CA ASP A 211 -7.76 -2.24 -27.54
C ASP A 211 -6.27 -2.59 -27.38
N LEU A 212 -5.77 -2.72 -26.14
CA LEU A 212 -4.39 -3.14 -25.88
C LEU A 212 -4.10 -4.55 -26.41
N GLN A 213 -5.05 -5.47 -26.35
CA GLN A 213 -4.89 -6.81 -26.95
C GLN A 213 -4.89 -6.76 -28.47
N ALA A 214 -5.71 -5.88 -29.07
CA ALA A 214 -5.79 -5.72 -30.53
C ALA A 214 -4.58 -4.98 -31.12
N ASN A 215 -3.89 -4.16 -30.32
CA ASN A 215 -2.74 -3.34 -30.72
C ASN A 215 -1.48 -3.76 -29.94
N PRO A 216 -0.84 -4.89 -30.26
CA PRO A 216 0.27 -5.44 -29.51
C PRO A 216 1.49 -4.53 -29.53
N ALA A 217 2.16 -4.44 -28.36
CA ALA A 217 3.39 -3.68 -28.19
C ALA A 217 4.39 -4.42 -27.28
N ASN A 218 5.65 -4.51 -27.74
CA ASN A 218 6.74 -5.07 -26.96
C ASN A 218 7.40 -3.96 -26.15
N ILE A 219 6.93 -3.75 -24.93
CA ILE A 219 7.37 -2.68 -24.03
C ILE A 219 7.63 -3.22 -22.64
N ALA A 220 8.43 -2.48 -21.86
CA ALA A 220 8.61 -2.78 -20.44
C ALA A 220 7.27 -2.69 -19.71
N SER A 221 6.99 -3.62 -18.78
CA SER A 221 5.71 -3.57 -18.07
C SER A 221 5.56 -2.33 -17.19
N ARG A 222 6.66 -1.69 -16.72
CA ARG A 222 6.59 -0.35 -16.10
C ARG A 222 6.06 0.72 -17.06
N LYS A 223 6.37 0.63 -18.38
CA LYS A 223 5.81 1.53 -19.40
C LYS A 223 4.34 1.19 -19.68
N ALA A 224 4.00 -0.07 -19.69
CA ALA A 224 2.61 -0.51 -19.77
C ALA A 224 1.79 0.01 -18.57
N SER A 225 2.37 0.01 -17.36
CA SER A 225 1.78 0.63 -16.17
C SER A 225 1.55 2.13 -16.35
N GLN A 226 2.51 2.87 -16.91
CA GLN A 226 2.31 4.30 -17.22
C GLN A 226 1.18 4.51 -18.24
N ASN A 227 1.11 3.67 -19.27
CA ASN A 227 0.03 3.74 -20.27
C ASN A 227 -1.35 3.45 -19.64
N ALA A 228 -1.42 2.53 -18.67
CA ALA A 228 -2.63 2.29 -17.89
C ALA A 228 -3.01 3.51 -17.02
N LEU A 229 -2.02 4.16 -16.39
CA LEU A 229 -2.25 5.43 -15.66
C LEU A 229 -2.76 6.55 -16.58
N GLU A 230 -2.23 6.69 -17.80
CA GLU A 230 -2.76 7.64 -18.80
C GLU A 230 -4.23 7.38 -19.12
N ALA A 231 -4.59 6.11 -19.30
CA ALA A 231 -5.94 5.73 -19.71
C ALA A 231 -6.94 5.81 -18.53
N PHE A 232 -6.59 5.26 -17.38
CA PHE A 232 -7.48 5.18 -16.22
C PHE A 232 -7.50 6.48 -15.40
N GLY A 233 -6.35 7.14 -15.25
CA GLY A 233 -6.23 8.38 -14.49
C GLY A 233 -7.10 9.51 -15.05
N ALA A 234 -7.27 9.57 -16.36
CA ALA A 234 -8.17 10.53 -17.01
C ALA A 234 -9.65 10.37 -16.60
N MET A 235 -10.05 9.17 -16.14
CA MET A 235 -11.41 8.87 -15.69
C MET A 235 -11.57 9.00 -14.16
N LEU A 236 -10.46 9.07 -13.42
CA LEU A 236 -10.44 8.96 -11.96
C LEU A 236 -9.77 10.19 -11.32
N PRO A 237 -10.49 11.32 -11.22
CA PRO A 237 -9.96 12.54 -10.60
C PRO A 237 -9.63 12.37 -9.09
N GLU A 238 -10.04 11.26 -8.47
CA GLU A 238 -9.68 10.85 -7.12
C GLU A 238 -8.32 10.16 -7.00
N PHE A 239 -7.62 9.88 -8.10
CA PHE A 239 -6.26 9.33 -8.01
C PHE A 239 -5.31 10.31 -7.34
N MET A 240 -4.61 9.82 -6.31
CA MET A 240 -3.55 10.53 -5.61
C MET A 240 -2.26 9.71 -5.75
N GLY A 241 -1.43 10.09 -6.71
CA GLY A 241 -0.20 9.39 -7.04
C GLY A 241 1.01 9.87 -6.25
N GLY A 242 2.09 9.10 -6.34
CA GLY A 242 3.37 9.51 -5.80
C GLY A 242 4.51 8.52 -6.06
N SER A 243 5.71 8.93 -5.71
CA SER A 243 6.90 8.09 -5.76
C SER A 243 7.91 8.50 -4.67
N ALA A 244 8.63 7.50 -4.14
CA ALA A 244 9.75 7.73 -3.24
C ALA A 244 11.02 8.06 -4.04
N ASP A 245 11.09 9.29 -4.56
CA ASP A 245 12.21 9.87 -5.33
C ASP A 245 12.59 9.12 -6.63
N LEU A 246 11.71 8.29 -7.17
CA LEU A 246 11.98 7.46 -8.35
C LEU A 246 10.96 7.66 -9.49
N ALA A 247 10.21 8.77 -9.51
CA ALA A 247 9.17 9.02 -10.49
C ALA A 247 9.59 8.80 -11.96
N PRO A 248 10.76 9.27 -12.44
CA PRO A 248 11.21 9.04 -13.81
C PRO A 248 11.54 7.57 -14.10
N SER A 249 12.00 6.81 -13.09
CA SER A 249 12.34 5.39 -13.23
C SER A 249 11.13 4.48 -13.10
N ASN A 250 10.22 4.80 -12.19
CA ASN A 250 8.99 4.04 -11.97
C ASN A 250 7.91 4.34 -13.01
N LEU A 251 8.04 5.46 -13.75
CA LEU A 251 7.06 5.90 -14.75
C LEU A 251 5.65 6.06 -14.16
N THR A 252 5.55 6.74 -13.02
CA THR A 252 4.29 6.91 -12.27
C THR A 252 3.64 8.28 -12.47
N MET A 253 4.30 9.19 -13.17
CA MET A 253 3.68 10.41 -13.66
C MET A 253 3.04 10.16 -15.03
N TRP A 254 1.86 10.71 -15.23
CA TRP A 254 1.09 10.69 -16.47
C TRP A 254 0.71 12.13 -16.86
N SER A 255 0.12 12.35 -18.03
CA SER A 255 -0.13 13.70 -18.58
C SER A 255 -1.02 14.57 -17.69
N GLY A 256 -1.92 13.96 -16.91
CA GLY A 256 -2.76 14.66 -15.93
C GLY A 256 -2.15 14.82 -14.54
N SER A 257 -0.90 14.38 -14.33
CA SER A 257 -0.24 14.55 -13.03
C SER A 257 0.11 16.02 -12.78
N LYS A 258 -0.34 16.54 -11.62
CA LYS A 258 0.00 17.86 -11.10
C LYS A 258 0.61 17.69 -9.72
N SER A 259 1.82 18.22 -9.52
CA SER A 259 2.48 18.18 -8.20
C SER A 259 1.63 18.87 -7.14
N LEU A 260 1.58 18.24 -5.95
CA LEU A 260 1.05 18.85 -4.75
C LEU A 260 2.16 19.67 -4.12
N GLU A 261 1.90 20.95 -3.84
CA GLU A 261 2.88 21.89 -3.34
C GLU A 261 2.40 22.57 -2.05
N ALA A 262 3.32 23.16 -1.30
CA ALA A 262 2.96 23.95 -0.12
C ALA A 262 2.01 25.07 -0.52
N ASN A 263 0.88 25.17 0.17
CA ASN A 263 -0.19 26.14 -0.08
C ASN A 263 -0.92 26.00 -1.43
N ASP A 264 -0.63 24.99 -2.24
CA ASP A 264 -1.43 24.58 -3.42
C ASP A 264 -1.75 23.08 -3.37
N PHE A 265 -2.87 22.75 -2.74
CA PHE A 265 -3.38 21.40 -2.61
C PHE A 265 -4.30 20.98 -3.76
N SER A 266 -4.25 21.67 -4.91
CA SER A 266 -5.00 21.30 -6.11
C SER A 266 -4.35 20.17 -6.91
N GLY A 267 -3.11 19.76 -6.56
CA GLY A 267 -2.38 18.66 -7.16
C GLY A 267 -2.95 17.28 -6.85
N ASN A 268 -2.51 16.30 -7.61
CA ASN A 268 -2.85 14.88 -7.48
C ASN A 268 -1.61 13.97 -7.45
N TYR A 269 -0.42 14.55 -7.28
CA TYR A 269 0.84 13.81 -7.23
C TYR A 269 1.74 14.32 -6.10
N ILE A 270 2.13 13.42 -5.20
CA ILE A 270 2.98 13.71 -4.04
C ILE A 270 4.41 13.26 -4.32
N HIS A 271 5.36 14.20 -4.23
CA HIS A 271 6.78 13.89 -4.21
C HIS A 271 7.21 13.52 -2.79
N TYR A 272 7.22 12.23 -2.50
CA TYR A 272 7.53 11.75 -1.14
C TYR A 272 9.02 11.91 -0.78
N GLY A 273 9.92 12.02 -1.78
CA GLY A 273 11.36 11.92 -1.56
C GLY A 273 11.74 10.50 -1.13
N VAL A 274 12.96 10.31 -0.63
CA VAL A 274 13.45 8.99 -0.16
C VAL A 274 12.81 8.65 1.19
N ARG A 275 11.52 8.27 1.17
CA ARG A 275 10.68 7.99 2.34
C ARG A 275 9.67 6.87 2.02
N GLU A 276 10.13 5.67 1.76
CA GLU A 276 9.28 4.54 1.37
C GLU A 276 8.29 4.17 2.48
N PHE A 277 8.75 4.17 3.73
CA PHE A 277 7.89 3.89 4.88
C PHE A 277 6.84 4.99 5.09
N GLY A 278 7.27 6.24 5.12
CA GLY A 278 6.39 7.41 5.23
C GLY A 278 5.38 7.47 4.08
N MET A 279 5.81 7.25 2.83
CA MET A 279 4.93 7.17 1.65
C MET A 279 3.81 6.17 1.86
N THR A 280 4.17 4.93 2.18
CA THR A 280 3.19 3.85 2.32
C THR A 280 2.23 4.09 3.49
N ALA A 281 2.72 4.62 4.62
CA ALA A 281 1.88 4.96 5.77
C ALA A 281 0.96 6.16 5.49
N ILE A 282 1.44 7.18 4.79
CA ILE A 282 0.62 8.33 4.36
C ILE A 282 -0.48 7.86 3.39
N MET A 283 -0.15 6.96 2.45
CA MET A 283 -1.15 6.35 1.56
C MET A 283 -2.23 5.59 2.35
N ASN A 284 -1.86 4.87 3.42
CA ASN A 284 -2.84 4.25 4.31
C ASN A 284 -3.77 5.30 4.94
N GLY A 285 -3.22 6.42 5.39
CA GLY A 285 -4.00 7.53 5.94
C GLY A 285 -4.94 8.17 4.92
N ILE A 286 -4.48 8.39 3.68
CA ILE A 286 -5.30 8.93 2.58
C ILE A 286 -6.46 7.97 2.26
N ALA A 287 -6.19 6.66 2.17
CA ALA A 287 -7.21 5.65 1.92
C ALA A 287 -8.26 5.59 3.05
N LEU A 288 -7.84 5.68 4.32
CA LEU A 288 -8.73 5.68 5.48
C LEU A 288 -9.57 6.95 5.59
N HIS A 289 -9.03 8.10 5.18
CA HIS A 289 -9.80 9.35 5.10
C HIS A 289 -10.93 9.25 4.08
N GLY A 290 -10.72 8.52 2.98
CA GLY A 290 -11.67 8.37 1.90
C GLY A 290 -11.66 9.55 0.90
N GLY A 291 -12.39 9.38 -0.19
CA GLY A 291 -12.48 10.37 -1.28
C GLY A 291 -11.31 10.39 -2.25
N PHE A 292 -10.27 9.58 -2.00
CA PHE A 292 -9.10 9.39 -2.87
C PHE A 292 -8.72 7.93 -2.98
N VAL A 293 -8.12 7.57 -4.10
CA VAL A 293 -7.46 6.27 -4.33
C VAL A 293 -5.95 6.51 -4.44
N PRO A 294 -5.18 6.23 -3.37
CA PRO A 294 -3.75 6.47 -3.37
C PRO A 294 -2.99 5.38 -4.13
N TYR A 295 -1.99 5.79 -4.91
CA TYR A 295 -0.95 4.90 -5.42
C TYR A 295 0.43 5.50 -5.17
N GLY A 296 1.40 4.64 -4.86
CA GLY A 296 2.77 5.08 -4.59
C GLY A 296 3.78 4.08 -5.08
N ALA A 297 4.93 4.60 -5.52
CA ALA A 297 5.92 3.78 -6.21
C ALA A 297 7.31 3.89 -5.62
N THR A 298 8.00 2.75 -5.72
CA THR A 298 9.45 2.63 -5.51
C THR A 298 9.97 1.44 -6.31
N PHE A 299 11.27 1.16 -6.29
CA PHE A 299 11.80 -0.12 -6.76
C PHE A 299 11.31 -1.25 -5.85
N LEU A 300 11.10 -2.43 -6.41
CA LEU A 300 10.60 -3.56 -5.63
C LEU A 300 11.52 -3.89 -4.43
N MET A 301 12.83 -3.78 -4.59
CA MET A 301 13.78 -4.01 -3.49
C MET A 301 13.50 -3.09 -2.30
N PHE A 302 13.12 -1.84 -2.56
CA PHE A 302 12.90 -0.84 -1.50
C PHE A 302 11.57 -0.97 -0.77
N MET A 303 10.71 -1.95 -1.17
CA MET A 303 9.57 -2.32 -0.34
C MET A 303 9.98 -2.75 1.08
N GLU A 304 11.24 -3.20 1.25
CA GLU A 304 11.75 -3.61 2.55
C GLU A 304 11.73 -2.45 3.56
N TYR A 305 11.98 -1.21 3.12
CA TYR A 305 11.85 -0.03 3.98
C TYR A 305 10.39 0.22 4.37
N ALA A 306 9.43 -0.08 3.48
CA ALA A 306 8.00 0.13 3.67
C ALA A 306 7.29 -1.06 4.32
N ARG A 307 7.99 -2.14 4.60
CA ARG A 307 7.43 -3.46 4.97
C ARG A 307 6.36 -3.38 6.05
N ASN A 308 6.59 -2.62 7.11
CA ASN A 308 5.62 -2.49 8.20
C ASN A 308 4.35 -1.76 7.76
N ALA A 309 4.46 -0.62 7.08
CA ALA A 309 3.29 0.14 6.62
C ALA A 309 2.47 -0.64 5.58
N MET A 310 3.14 -1.41 4.71
CA MET A 310 2.51 -2.30 3.74
C MET A 310 1.74 -3.43 4.45
N ARG A 311 2.34 -4.05 5.47
CA ARG A 311 1.68 -5.06 6.31
C ARG A 311 0.48 -4.46 7.03
N MET A 312 0.58 -3.21 7.53
CA MET A 312 -0.53 -2.50 8.15
C MET A 312 -1.66 -2.20 7.16
N ALA A 313 -1.36 -1.86 5.90
CA ALA A 313 -2.39 -1.73 4.86
C ALA A 313 -3.22 -3.02 4.72
N ALA A 314 -2.55 -4.17 4.69
CA ALA A 314 -3.19 -5.47 4.59
C ALA A 314 -4.02 -5.82 5.84
N LEU A 315 -3.50 -5.52 7.04
CA LEU A 315 -4.18 -5.75 8.32
C LEU A 315 -5.43 -4.87 8.47
N MET A 316 -5.33 -3.59 8.12
CA MET A 316 -6.42 -2.62 8.17
C MET A 316 -7.39 -2.74 6.99
N LYS A 317 -7.08 -3.58 5.99
CA LYS A 317 -7.89 -3.77 4.77
C LYS A 317 -8.07 -2.48 3.98
N THR A 318 -7.05 -1.64 3.92
CA THR A 318 -7.11 -0.37 3.21
C THR A 318 -6.82 -0.54 1.71
N GLN A 319 -7.60 0.16 0.88
CA GLN A 319 -7.31 0.28 -0.54
C GLN A 319 -6.06 1.13 -0.73
N ASN A 320 -4.93 0.48 -1.03
CA ASN A 320 -3.64 1.12 -1.21
C ASN A 320 -2.92 0.42 -2.36
N ILE A 321 -2.59 1.15 -3.43
CA ILE A 321 -1.97 0.58 -4.63
C ILE A 321 -0.46 0.81 -4.58
N GLN A 322 0.29 -0.25 -4.34
CA GLN A 322 1.74 -0.26 -4.34
C GLN A 322 2.26 -0.54 -5.74
N VAL A 323 3.02 0.38 -6.33
CA VAL A 323 3.63 0.22 -7.66
C VAL A 323 5.11 -0.06 -7.48
N TYR A 324 5.52 -1.28 -7.76
CA TYR A 324 6.90 -1.73 -7.63
C TYR A 324 7.49 -2.01 -9.01
N THR A 325 8.60 -1.36 -9.33
CA THR A 325 9.30 -1.58 -10.60
C THR A 325 10.67 -2.21 -10.38
N HIS A 326 11.34 -2.62 -11.46
CA HIS A 326 12.66 -3.25 -11.38
C HIS A 326 12.59 -4.58 -10.60
N ASP A 327 11.75 -5.46 -11.11
CA ASP A 327 11.16 -6.63 -10.45
C ASP A 327 12.10 -7.82 -10.19
N SER A 328 13.31 -7.84 -10.81
CA SER A 328 14.20 -9.00 -10.76
C SER A 328 15.64 -8.66 -11.13
N ILE A 329 16.47 -9.66 -11.36
CA ILE A 329 17.81 -9.54 -11.95
C ILE A 329 17.80 -8.84 -13.32
N GLY A 330 16.63 -8.76 -13.97
CA GLY A 330 16.39 -7.98 -15.19
C GLY A 330 16.60 -6.47 -15.03
N LEU A 331 16.75 -5.98 -13.82
CA LEU A 331 17.23 -4.63 -13.50
C LEU A 331 18.61 -4.36 -14.11
N GLY A 332 19.53 -5.33 -14.01
CA GLY A 332 20.85 -5.24 -14.65
C GLY A 332 21.96 -4.76 -13.71
N GLU A 333 22.74 -3.78 -14.18
CA GLU A 333 24.05 -3.42 -13.66
C GLU A 333 24.06 -2.83 -12.24
N ASP A 334 22.93 -2.33 -11.74
CA ASP A 334 22.80 -1.80 -10.37
C ASP A 334 23.11 -2.87 -9.31
N GLY A 335 22.98 -4.15 -9.68
CA GLY A 335 23.50 -5.27 -8.94
C GLY A 335 22.66 -5.73 -7.73
N PRO A 336 23.26 -6.58 -6.87
CA PRO A 336 22.54 -7.31 -5.82
C PRO A 336 21.79 -6.44 -4.82
N THR A 337 22.26 -5.22 -4.56
CA THR A 337 21.60 -4.30 -3.61
C THR A 337 20.26 -3.76 -4.12
N HIS A 338 20.00 -3.87 -5.42
CA HIS A 338 18.80 -3.37 -6.08
C HIS A 338 17.96 -4.46 -6.72
N GLN A 339 18.50 -5.67 -6.89
CA GLN A 339 17.84 -6.81 -7.52
C GLN A 339 17.02 -7.59 -6.49
N PRO A 340 15.67 -7.59 -6.60
CA PRO A 340 14.83 -8.42 -5.73
C PRO A 340 15.01 -9.90 -6.02
N VAL A 341 14.96 -10.71 -4.97
CA VAL A 341 14.97 -12.17 -5.02
C VAL A 341 13.80 -12.73 -4.19
N GLU A 342 13.76 -12.44 -2.89
CA GLU A 342 12.73 -12.93 -1.97
C GLU A 342 11.51 -12.01 -1.84
N GLN A 343 11.55 -10.80 -2.37
CA GLN A 343 10.53 -9.76 -2.15
C GLN A 343 9.16 -10.17 -2.70
N ILE A 344 9.11 -10.78 -3.90
CA ILE A 344 7.84 -11.24 -4.50
C ILE A 344 7.19 -12.31 -3.63
N ALA A 345 7.97 -13.30 -3.18
CA ALA A 345 7.48 -14.34 -2.28
C ALA A 345 6.99 -13.76 -0.96
N SER A 346 7.72 -12.80 -0.39
CA SER A 346 7.37 -12.08 0.82
C SER A 346 6.04 -11.32 0.70
N LEU A 347 5.78 -10.68 -0.44
CA LEU A 347 4.49 -10.05 -0.75
C LEU A 347 3.36 -11.08 -0.81
N ARG A 348 3.55 -12.17 -1.55
CA ARG A 348 2.57 -13.26 -1.70
C ARG A 348 2.25 -13.97 -0.38
N LEU A 349 3.19 -14.02 0.57
CA LEU A 349 2.99 -14.60 1.90
C LEU A 349 2.31 -13.64 2.89
N THR A 350 2.16 -12.36 2.55
CA THR A 350 1.48 -11.40 3.40
C THR A 350 -0.04 -11.61 3.31
N PRO A 351 -0.72 -11.95 4.41
CA PRO A 351 -2.19 -12.13 4.37
C PRO A 351 -2.90 -10.89 3.84
N ASN A 352 -3.93 -11.09 3.03
CA ASN A 352 -4.73 -10.04 2.42
C ASN A 352 -3.98 -9.07 1.48
N MET A 353 -2.75 -9.36 1.08
CA MET A 353 -2.06 -8.66 0.02
C MET A 353 -2.43 -9.30 -1.33
N SER A 354 -2.85 -8.50 -2.32
CA SER A 354 -2.99 -8.97 -3.69
C SER A 354 -1.75 -8.61 -4.48
N THR A 355 -1.08 -9.62 -5.04
CA THR A 355 0.23 -9.45 -5.66
C THR A 355 0.19 -9.83 -7.12
N TRP A 356 0.39 -8.83 -8.01
CA TRP A 356 0.32 -8.96 -9.45
C TRP A 356 1.68 -8.74 -10.10
N ARG A 357 2.15 -9.69 -10.89
CA ARG A 357 3.38 -9.58 -11.71
C ARG A 357 3.05 -9.87 -13.17
N PRO A 358 2.57 -8.87 -13.92
CA PRO A 358 2.09 -9.03 -15.30
C PRO A 358 3.23 -9.23 -16.30
N CYS A 359 2.95 -10.02 -17.37
CA CYS A 359 3.91 -10.34 -18.42
C CYS A 359 3.89 -9.37 -19.61
N ASP A 360 2.87 -8.53 -19.75
CA ASP A 360 2.72 -7.59 -20.87
C ASP A 360 1.74 -6.44 -20.54
N GLN A 361 1.42 -5.62 -21.55
CA GLN A 361 0.55 -4.46 -21.33
C GLN A 361 -0.90 -4.85 -21.01
N VAL A 362 -1.39 -5.98 -21.49
CA VAL A 362 -2.78 -6.42 -21.25
C VAL A 362 -2.94 -6.89 -19.82
N GLU A 363 -2.05 -7.77 -19.34
CA GLU A 363 -2.05 -8.18 -17.93
C GLU A 363 -1.80 -6.98 -17.01
N SER A 364 -0.95 -6.01 -17.41
CA SER A 364 -0.71 -4.78 -16.64
C SER A 364 -1.97 -3.94 -16.48
N ALA A 365 -2.74 -3.75 -17.54
CA ALA A 365 -4.00 -3.01 -17.49
C ALA A 365 -5.06 -3.73 -16.65
N VAL A 366 -5.17 -5.06 -16.77
CA VAL A 366 -6.08 -5.86 -15.92
C VAL A 366 -5.67 -5.75 -14.45
N ALA A 367 -4.39 -5.84 -14.14
CA ALA A 367 -3.90 -5.69 -12.76
C ALA A 367 -4.23 -4.31 -12.17
N TRP A 368 -4.07 -3.23 -12.93
CA TRP A 368 -4.48 -1.89 -12.54
C TRP A 368 -5.99 -1.78 -12.33
N LYS A 369 -6.81 -2.28 -13.27
CA LYS A 369 -8.27 -2.31 -13.14
C LYS A 369 -8.69 -2.96 -11.83
N LEU A 370 -8.17 -4.15 -11.54
CA LEU A 370 -8.52 -4.90 -10.34
C LEU A 370 -8.00 -4.24 -9.05
N ALA A 371 -6.85 -3.59 -9.08
CA ALA A 371 -6.33 -2.82 -7.94
C ALA A 371 -7.21 -1.59 -7.63
N ILE A 372 -7.73 -0.92 -8.67
CA ILE A 372 -8.66 0.21 -8.53
C ILE A 372 -10.01 -0.26 -7.96
N GLU A 373 -10.50 -1.41 -8.37
CA GLU A 373 -11.78 -1.96 -7.94
C GLU A 373 -11.74 -2.57 -6.53
N ARG A 374 -10.55 -2.96 -6.07
CA ARG A 374 -10.37 -3.63 -4.79
C ARG A 374 -10.47 -2.66 -3.62
N LYS A 375 -11.49 -2.82 -2.76
CA LYS A 375 -11.75 -1.97 -1.59
C LYS A 375 -11.41 -2.62 -0.24
N ASP A 376 -11.10 -3.91 -0.22
CA ASP A 376 -10.93 -4.71 1.01
C ASP A 376 -9.47 -5.02 1.36
N GLY A 377 -8.53 -4.36 0.70
CA GLY A 377 -7.10 -4.55 0.97
C GLY A 377 -6.19 -3.91 -0.07
N PRO A 378 -4.88 -3.92 0.19
CA PRO A 378 -3.88 -3.37 -0.70
C PRO A 378 -3.58 -4.29 -1.89
N SER A 379 -3.11 -3.68 -2.97
CA SER A 379 -2.61 -4.38 -4.16
C SER A 379 -1.16 -3.97 -4.43
N ALA A 380 -0.28 -4.95 -4.67
CA ALA A 380 1.09 -4.75 -5.12
C ALA A 380 1.18 -5.09 -6.61
N LEU A 381 1.51 -4.11 -7.43
CA LEU A 381 1.68 -4.23 -8.86
C LEU A 381 3.17 -4.20 -9.19
N ILE A 382 3.70 -5.28 -9.75
CA ILE A 382 5.13 -5.52 -9.91
C ILE A 382 5.49 -5.52 -11.40
N PHE A 383 6.41 -4.61 -11.78
CA PHE A 383 6.70 -4.34 -13.19
C PHE A 383 8.20 -4.45 -13.51
N SER A 384 8.50 -4.90 -14.72
CA SER A 384 9.86 -5.04 -15.23
C SER A 384 10.46 -3.71 -15.72
N ARG A 385 11.78 -3.62 -15.70
CA ARG A 385 12.56 -2.58 -16.39
C ARG A 385 12.74 -2.87 -17.87
N GLN A 386 12.99 -4.13 -18.22
CA GLN A 386 13.21 -4.60 -19.59
C GLN A 386 11.89 -4.74 -20.37
N ASN A 387 11.99 -4.66 -21.69
CA ASN A 387 10.85 -4.90 -22.58
C ASN A 387 10.43 -6.37 -22.55
N LEU A 388 9.12 -6.58 -22.64
CA LEU A 388 8.48 -7.89 -22.66
C LEU A 388 7.69 -8.05 -23.96
N ALA A 389 7.66 -9.28 -24.50
CA ALA A 389 6.87 -9.60 -25.66
C ALA A 389 5.39 -9.75 -25.28
N GLN A 390 4.52 -9.08 -26.02
CA GLN A 390 3.09 -9.26 -25.84
C GLN A 390 2.66 -10.67 -26.27
N GLN A 391 1.76 -11.25 -25.47
CA GLN A 391 1.21 -12.57 -25.72
C GLN A 391 -0.12 -12.49 -26.48
N ASP A 392 -0.32 -13.39 -27.45
CA ASP A 392 -1.58 -13.53 -28.15
C ASP A 392 -2.61 -14.23 -27.27
N ARG A 393 -3.79 -13.64 -27.14
CA ARG A 393 -4.93 -14.15 -26.37
C ARG A 393 -6.23 -13.93 -27.12
N ASP A 394 -7.15 -14.87 -26.99
CA ASP A 394 -8.54 -14.64 -27.30
C ASP A 394 -9.29 -13.90 -26.20
N ALA A 395 -10.55 -13.57 -26.41
CA ALA A 395 -11.35 -12.80 -25.48
C ALA A 395 -11.60 -13.55 -24.15
N GLU A 396 -11.70 -14.88 -24.17
CA GLU A 396 -11.87 -15.68 -22.97
C GLU A 396 -10.58 -15.69 -22.13
N GLN A 397 -9.44 -15.82 -22.78
CA GLN A 397 -8.13 -15.76 -22.12
C GLN A 397 -7.89 -14.39 -21.49
N VAL A 398 -8.24 -13.30 -22.18
CA VAL A 398 -8.17 -11.93 -21.61
C VAL A 398 -9.06 -11.82 -20.36
N ALA A 399 -10.29 -12.31 -20.41
CA ALA A 399 -11.18 -12.31 -19.25
C ALA A 399 -10.65 -13.17 -18.09
N ASN A 400 -9.97 -14.27 -18.40
CA ASN A 400 -9.39 -15.18 -17.39
C ASN A 400 -8.14 -14.63 -16.70
N ILE A 401 -7.49 -13.57 -17.20
CA ILE A 401 -6.40 -12.89 -16.50
C ILE A 401 -6.83 -12.49 -15.08
N ALA A 402 -8.05 -11.99 -14.93
CA ALA A 402 -8.60 -11.58 -13.64
C ALA A 402 -8.67 -12.70 -12.59
N LYS A 403 -8.63 -13.95 -13.03
CA LYS A 403 -8.59 -15.13 -12.14
C LYS A 403 -7.20 -15.42 -11.57
N GLY A 404 -6.18 -14.66 -11.98
CA GLY A 404 -4.83 -14.71 -11.42
C GLY A 404 -3.92 -15.81 -11.92
N GLY A 405 -4.48 -16.82 -12.60
CA GLY A 405 -3.75 -17.89 -13.27
C GLY A 405 -4.65 -18.51 -14.34
N TYR A 406 -4.16 -18.61 -15.57
CA TYR A 406 -4.96 -19.08 -16.72
C TYR A 406 -4.10 -19.80 -17.77
N ILE A 407 -4.76 -20.59 -18.60
CA ILE A 407 -4.10 -21.28 -19.70
C ILE A 407 -3.83 -20.29 -20.83
N LEU A 408 -2.55 -19.98 -21.05
CA LEU A 408 -2.10 -19.08 -22.11
C LEU A 408 -1.90 -19.83 -23.45
N LYS A 409 -1.27 -21.01 -23.39
CA LYS A 409 -1.14 -21.92 -24.53
C LYS A 409 -1.53 -23.32 -24.09
N ASP A 410 -2.27 -24.05 -24.93
CA ASP A 410 -2.68 -25.42 -24.62
C ASP A 410 -2.30 -26.39 -25.76
N CYS A 411 -2.36 -27.67 -25.46
CA CYS A 411 -2.16 -28.75 -26.42
C CYS A 411 -3.47 -29.47 -26.71
N GLU A 412 -3.51 -30.24 -27.77
CA GLU A 412 -4.63 -31.12 -28.04
C GLU A 412 -4.68 -32.30 -27.07
N GLY A 413 -5.80 -32.42 -26.34
CA GLY A 413 -6.01 -33.45 -25.31
C GLY A 413 -5.35 -33.13 -23.98
N LYS A 414 -4.94 -34.18 -23.23
CA LYS A 414 -4.32 -34.02 -21.93
C LYS A 414 -2.84 -33.64 -22.07
N PRO A 415 -2.37 -32.56 -21.39
CA PRO A 415 -0.95 -32.25 -21.38
C PRO A 415 -0.14 -33.29 -20.61
N GLU A 416 1.08 -33.56 -21.05
CA GLU A 416 2.06 -34.36 -20.34
C GLU A 416 3.01 -33.49 -19.50
N LEU A 417 3.08 -32.19 -19.81
CA LEU A 417 3.88 -31.18 -19.10
C LEU A 417 3.10 -29.88 -18.95
N ILE A 418 3.22 -29.24 -17.80
CA ILE A 418 2.72 -27.88 -17.55
C ILE A 418 3.91 -26.97 -17.21
N LEU A 419 4.07 -25.89 -17.99
CA LEU A 419 4.98 -24.79 -17.70
C LEU A 419 4.18 -23.65 -17.06
N ILE A 420 4.58 -23.25 -15.84
CA ILE A 420 3.94 -22.16 -15.09
C ILE A 420 4.95 -21.01 -15.07
N ALA A 421 4.53 -19.82 -15.52
CA ALA A 421 5.40 -18.66 -15.52
C ALA A 421 4.64 -17.38 -15.15
N THR A 422 5.37 -16.35 -14.78
CA THR A 422 4.85 -15.04 -14.43
C THR A 422 5.81 -13.93 -14.85
N GLY A 423 5.28 -12.74 -15.12
CA GLY A 423 6.10 -11.60 -15.49
C GLY A 423 6.97 -11.87 -16.73
N SER A 424 8.22 -11.43 -16.67
CA SER A 424 9.17 -11.54 -17.78
C SER A 424 9.48 -12.98 -18.21
N GLU A 425 9.23 -13.97 -17.39
CA GLU A 425 9.56 -15.37 -17.70
C GLU A 425 8.46 -16.10 -18.50
N VAL A 426 7.29 -15.48 -18.70
CA VAL A 426 6.22 -16.06 -19.52
C VAL A 426 6.69 -16.28 -20.96
N GLU A 427 7.43 -15.36 -21.55
CA GLU A 427 8.01 -15.51 -22.88
C GLU A 427 8.93 -16.74 -22.98
N LEU A 428 9.76 -17.00 -21.97
CA LEU A 428 10.63 -18.18 -21.93
C LEU A 428 9.82 -19.48 -21.94
N ALA A 429 8.74 -19.53 -21.16
CA ALA A 429 7.85 -20.69 -21.10
C ALA A 429 7.12 -20.92 -22.44
N VAL A 430 6.65 -19.85 -23.09
CA VAL A 430 5.99 -19.92 -24.41
C VAL A 430 6.94 -20.42 -25.49
N ASN A 431 8.17 -19.89 -25.53
CA ASN A 431 9.20 -20.30 -26.47
C ASN A 431 9.60 -21.77 -26.27
N ALA A 432 9.82 -22.18 -25.01
CA ALA A 432 10.14 -23.56 -24.68
C ALA A 432 9.00 -24.53 -25.05
N ALA A 433 7.75 -24.14 -24.82
CA ALA A 433 6.60 -24.94 -25.21
C ALA A 433 6.50 -25.12 -26.75
N ALA A 434 6.85 -24.08 -27.52
CA ALA A 434 6.86 -24.16 -28.97
C ALA A 434 7.92 -25.18 -29.47
N GLU A 435 9.15 -25.14 -28.90
CA GLU A 435 10.22 -26.10 -29.23
C GLU A 435 9.82 -27.54 -28.85
N LEU A 436 9.33 -27.76 -27.63
CA LEU A 436 8.89 -29.07 -27.15
C LEU A 436 7.71 -29.63 -27.99
N THR A 437 6.78 -28.75 -28.39
CA THR A 437 5.65 -29.14 -29.25
C THR A 437 6.12 -29.56 -30.64
N ALA A 438 7.12 -28.88 -31.21
CA ALA A 438 7.74 -29.27 -32.48
C ALA A 438 8.43 -30.65 -32.37
N GLU A 439 8.84 -31.06 -31.19
CA GLU A 439 9.36 -32.42 -30.90
C GLU A 439 8.25 -33.44 -30.58
N GLY A 440 6.98 -33.06 -30.67
CA GLY A 440 5.82 -33.95 -30.46
C GLY A 440 5.35 -34.06 -29.01
N LYS A 441 5.84 -33.17 -28.09
CA LYS A 441 5.39 -33.14 -26.71
C LYS A 441 4.09 -32.36 -26.53
N LYS A 442 3.23 -32.81 -25.61
CA LYS A 442 1.98 -32.15 -25.23
C LYS A 442 2.22 -31.21 -24.06
N VAL A 443 2.41 -29.92 -24.37
CA VAL A 443 2.79 -28.93 -23.37
C VAL A 443 1.68 -27.89 -23.19
N ARG A 444 1.35 -27.60 -21.93
CA ARG A 444 0.50 -26.47 -21.54
C ARG A 444 1.36 -25.38 -20.93
N VAL A 445 1.09 -24.12 -21.28
CA VAL A 445 1.66 -22.93 -20.63
C VAL A 445 0.57 -22.23 -19.84
N VAL A 446 0.84 -22.00 -18.56
CA VAL A 446 0.00 -21.23 -17.64
C VAL A 446 0.70 -19.92 -17.31
N SER A 447 0.08 -18.79 -17.66
CA SER A 447 0.47 -17.50 -17.10
C SER A 447 -0.19 -17.34 -15.73
N MET A 448 0.60 -16.99 -14.71
CA MET A 448 0.12 -16.86 -13.34
C MET A 448 0.50 -15.49 -12.75
N PRO A 449 -0.11 -14.40 -13.23
CA PRO A 449 0.22 -13.06 -12.78
C PRO A 449 -0.11 -12.80 -11.30
N ALA A 450 -1.08 -13.52 -10.70
CA ALA A 450 -1.47 -13.31 -9.31
C ALA A 450 -1.90 -14.62 -8.63
N THR A 451 -0.99 -15.20 -7.86
CA THR A 451 -1.23 -16.48 -7.18
C THR A 451 -2.35 -16.42 -6.13
N ASP A 452 -2.50 -15.29 -5.43
CA ASP A 452 -3.57 -15.10 -4.44
C ASP A 452 -4.97 -15.03 -5.08
N ALA A 453 -5.07 -14.47 -6.28
CA ALA A 453 -6.31 -14.43 -7.05
C ALA A 453 -6.66 -15.83 -7.60
N PHE A 454 -5.65 -16.58 -8.08
CA PHE A 454 -5.83 -17.96 -8.52
C PHE A 454 -6.27 -18.89 -7.39
N ASP A 455 -5.65 -18.77 -6.23
CA ASP A 455 -5.97 -19.59 -5.06
C ASP A 455 -7.41 -19.40 -4.54
N LYS A 456 -7.99 -18.23 -4.78
CA LYS A 456 -9.39 -17.91 -4.43
C LYS A 456 -10.41 -18.48 -5.42
N GLN A 457 -9.98 -18.98 -6.58
CA GLN A 457 -10.89 -19.60 -7.54
C GLN A 457 -11.46 -20.92 -6.99
N ASP A 458 -12.61 -21.33 -7.52
CA ASP A 458 -13.20 -22.61 -7.17
C ASP A 458 -12.30 -23.81 -7.57
N ALA A 459 -12.57 -24.96 -7.00
CA ALA A 459 -11.77 -26.15 -7.23
C ALA A 459 -11.84 -26.62 -8.70
N GLN A 460 -12.97 -26.42 -9.36
CA GLN A 460 -13.15 -26.82 -10.76
C GLN A 460 -12.28 -25.99 -11.69
N TYR A 461 -12.24 -24.67 -11.49
CA TYR A 461 -11.38 -23.79 -12.28
C TYR A 461 -9.89 -24.12 -12.05
N ARG A 462 -9.47 -24.24 -10.79
CA ARG A 462 -8.08 -24.57 -10.48
C ARG A 462 -7.65 -25.91 -11.08
N GLU A 463 -8.52 -26.91 -11.01
CA GLU A 463 -8.28 -28.21 -11.63
C GLU A 463 -8.24 -28.15 -13.16
N SER A 464 -9.05 -27.28 -13.80
CA SER A 464 -9.00 -27.09 -15.25
C SER A 464 -7.68 -26.47 -15.73
N VAL A 465 -7.07 -25.58 -14.92
CA VAL A 465 -5.79 -24.92 -15.24
C VAL A 465 -4.61 -25.82 -14.88
N LEU A 466 -4.61 -26.39 -13.69
CA LEU A 466 -3.54 -27.25 -13.14
C LEU A 466 -4.10 -28.62 -12.73
N PRO A 467 -4.43 -29.51 -13.70
CA PRO A 467 -4.97 -30.82 -13.40
C PRO A 467 -4.10 -31.61 -12.44
N SER A 468 -4.70 -32.14 -11.36
CA SER A 468 -3.98 -32.82 -10.28
C SER A 468 -3.27 -34.10 -10.73
N ASP A 469 -3.73 -34.71 -11.80
CA ASP A 469 -3.17 -35.91 -12.42
C ASP A 469 -2.04 -35.63 -13.43
N VAL A 470 -1.67 -34.33 -13.63
CA VAL A 470 -0.48 -33.92 -14.38
C VAL A 470 0.56 -33.40 -13.39
N THR A 471 1.49 -34.28 -13.02
CA THR A 471 2.52 -33.99 -11.99
C THR A 471 3.83 -33.45 -12.55
N ALA A 472 4.09 -33.65 -13.86
CA ALA A 472 5.21 -33.02 -14.53
C ALA A 472 4.93 -31.52 -14.71
N ARG A 473 5.46 -30.71 -13.79
CA ARG A 473 5.27 -29.26 -13.77
C ARG A 473 6.59 -28.56 -13.56
N ILE A 474 6.78 -27.45 -14.28
CA ILE A 474 7.94 -26.58 -14.13
C ILE A 474 7.43 -25.16 -13.89
N ALA A 475 7.91 -24.51 -12.82
CA ALA A 475 7.71 -23.09 -12.60
C ALA A 475 8.96 -22.32 -13.03
N VAL A 476 8.76 -21.16 -13.66
CA VAL A 476 9.84 -20.27 -14.12
C VAL A 476 9.57 -18.85 -13.60
N GLU A 477 10.39 -18.37 -12.69
CA GLU A 477 10.33 -17.01 -12.16
C GLU A 477 11.71 -16.56 -11.69
N ALA A 478 12.15 -15.39 -12.13
CA ALA A 478 13.37 -14.72 -11.65
C ALA A 478 13.14 -14.12 -10.25
N GLY A 479 12.90 -14.97 -9.29
CA GLY A 479 12.67 -14.75 -7.88
C GLY A 479 13.00 -16.04 -7.10
N ILE A 480 12.87 -16.00 -5.77
CA ILE A 480 13.23 -17.15 -4.92
C ILE A 480 12.41 -18.39 -5.33
N ALA A 481 13.11 -19.50 -5.51
CA ALA A 481 12.52 -20.74 -6.03
C ALA A 481 11.47 -21.36 -5.10
N ASP A 482 11.70 -21.32 -3.79
CA ASP A 482 10.94 -22.08 -2.79
C ASP A 482 9.44 -21.84 -2.77
N PHE A 483 9.00 -20.64 -3.16
CA PHE A 483 7.57 -20.30 -3.20
C PHE A 483 6.75 -21.22 -4.12
N TRP A 484 7.36 -21.70 -5.21
CA TRP A 484 6.65 -22.40 -6.27
C TRP A 484 6.35 -23.87 -5.97
N TYR A 485 6.93 -24.47 -4.91
CA TYR A 485 6.63 -25.86 -4.53
C TYR A 485 5.14 -26.13 -4.31
N LYS A 486 4.37 -25.12 -3.89
CA LYS A 486 2.91 -25.22 -3.73
C LYS A 486 2.20 -25.61 -5.04
N TYR A 487 2.71 -25.16 -6.18
CA TYR A 487 2.09 -25.35 -7.50
C TYR A 487 2.69 -26.49 -8.31
N VAL A 488 3.99 -26.71 -8.16
CA VAL A 488 4.68 -27.79 -8.90
C VAL A 488 4.73 -29.11 -8.13
N GLY A 489 4.58 -29.07 -6.80
CA GLY A 489 4.77 -30.24 -5.93
C GLY A 489 6.23 -30.67 -5.80
N PHE A 490 6.52 -31.67 -4.96
CA PHE A 490 7.89 -32.16 -4.73
C PHE A 490 8.51 -32.88 -5.94
N GLY A 491 7.69 -33.38 -6.85
CA GLY A 491 8.16 -34.04 -8.08
C GLY A 491 8.40 -33.07 -9.24
N GLY A 492 7.91 -31.84 -9.15
CA GLY A 492 8.11 -30.81 -10.17
C GLY A 492 9.49 -30.17 -10.09
N LYS A 493 9.75 -29.28 -11.03
CA LYS A 493 11.01 -28.51 -11.10
C LYS A 493 10.73 -27.03 -11.03
N ILE A 494 11.72 -26.27 -10.58
CA ILE A 494 11.64 -24.81 -10.48
C ILE A 494 12.92 -24.23 -11.09
N ILE A 495 12.76 -23.33 -12.04
CA ILE A 495 13.83 -22.45 -12.54
C ILE A 495 13.63 -21.11 -11.85
N GLY A 496 14.41 -20.88 -10.81
CA GLY A 496 14.30 -19.73 -9.91
C GLY A 496 15.64 -19.39 -9.29
N MET A 497 15.67 -18.30 -8.53
CA MET A 497 16.86 -17.86 -7.79
C MET A 497 17.03 -18.68 -6.50
N THR A 498 18.29 -18.99 -6.18
CA THR A 498 18.70 -19.62 -4.92
C THR A 498 19.80 -18.83 -4.20
N THR A 499 20.27 -17.77 -4.84
CA THR A 499 21.29 -16.82 -4.36
C THR A 499 20.87 -15.41 -4.71
N PHE A 500 21.58 -14.42 -4.19
CA PHE A 500 21.46 -13.04 -4.68
C PHE A 500 21.92 -12.91 -6.13
N GLY A 501 21.54 -11.83 -6.79
CA GLY A 501 21.97 -11.50 -8.14
C GLY A 501 23.41 -11.01 -8.22
N GLU A 502 23.81 -10.53 -9.40
CA GLU A 502 25.15 -10.03 -9.70
C GLU A 502 25.06 -8.73 -10.52
N SER A 503 26.14 -7.94 -10.57
CA SER A 503 26.20 -6.72 -11.36
C SER A 503 26.69 -7.01 -12.78
N ALA A 504 25.77 -7.07 -13.74
CA ALA A 504 26.06 -7.26 -15.16
C ALA A 504 24.83 -6.84 -16.00
N PRO A 505 24.95 -6.71 -17.34
CA PRO A 505 23.80 -6.52 -18.20
C PRO A 505 22.74 -7.61 -18.03
N ALA A 506 21.47 -7.23 -18.05
CA ALA A 506 20.34 -8.13 -17.80
C ALA A 506 20.41 -9.46 -18.59
N GLY A 507 20.73 -9.41 -19.89
CA GLY A 507 20.83 -10.60 -20.73
C GLY A 507 21.93 -11.58 -20.31
N GLU A 508 23.04 -11.08 -19.74
CA GLU A 508 24.10 -11.92 -19.20
C GLU A 508 23.67 -12.58 -17.89
N LEU A 509 22.94 -11.83 -17.05
CA LEU A 509 22.41 -12.34 -15.78
C LEU A 509 21.38 -13.43 -16.01
N PHE A 510 20.44 -13.23 -16.94
CA PHE A 510 19.47 -14.25 -17.30
C PHE A 510 20.15 -15.55 -17.77
N LYS A 511 21.18 -15.47 -18.58
CA LYS A 511 21.99 -16.64 -18.99
C LYS A 511 22.71 -17.27 -17.81
N MET A 512 23.39 -16.47 -17.01
CA MET A 512 24.19 -16.94 -15.85
C MET A 512 23.33 -17.71 -14.85
N PHE A 513 22.10 -17.21 -14.57
CA PHE A 513 21.19 -17.84 -13.62
C PHE A 513 20.25 -18.88 -14.26
N GLY A 514 20.43 -19.18 -15.55
CA GLY A 514 19.70 -20.25 -16.24
C GLY A 514 18.28 -19.89 -16.69
N PHE A 515 17.93 -18.62 -16.74
CA PHE A 515 16.67 -18.16 -17.31
C PHE A 515 16.77 -18.07 -18.83
N THR A 516 16.84 -19.22 -19.47
CA THR A 516 16.92 -19.37 -20.94
C THR A 516 15.92 -20.39 -21.43
N THR A 517 15.43 -20.21 -22.67
CA THR A 517 14.54 -21.18 -23.32
C THR A 517 15.17 -22.57 -23.35
N GLU A 518 16.47 -22.67 -23.69
CA GLU A 518 17.23 -23.91 -23.71
C GLU A 518 17.19 -24.64 -22.36
N ASN A 519 17.39 -23.93 -21.25
CA ASN A 519 17.36 -24.55 -19.92
C ASN A 519 15.95 -25.04 -19.56
N VAL A 520 14.89 -24.31 -19.93
CA VAL A 520 13.51 -24.76 -19.73
C VAL A 520 13.25 -26.04 -20.51
N VAL A 521 13.68 -26.11 -21.79
CA VAL A 521 13.54 -27.29 -22.64
C VAL A 521 14.30 -28.48 -22.07
N ASN A 522 15.55 -28.29 -21.65
CA ASN A 522 16.37 -29.37 -21.08
C ASN A 522 15.78 -29.88 -19.78
N THR A 523 15.36 -28.99 -18.87
CA THR A 523 14.67 -29.36 -17.62
C THR A 523 13.38 -30.12 -17.89
N ALA A 524 12.62 -29.74 -18.92
CA ALA A 524 11.42 -30.44 -19.33
C ALA A 524 11.72 -31.87 -19.83
N LYS A 525 12.75 -32.04 -20.65
CA LYS A 525 13.19 -33.35 -21.16
C LYS A 525 13.64 -34.27 -20.03
N GLU A 526 14.41 -33.75 -19.06
CA GLU A 526 14.82 -34.51 -17.87
C GLU A 526 13.63 -34.95 -17.03
N LEU A 527 12.61 -34.06 -16.87
CA LEU A 527 11.42 -34.37 -16.06
C LEU A 527 10.50 -35.41 -16.73
N LEU A 528 10.50 -35.47 -18.07
CA LEU A 528 9.69 -36.38 -18.88
C LEU A 528 10.39 -37.72 -19.21
N ALA A 529 11.69 -37.86 -18.91
CA ALA A 529 12.45 -39.07 -19.13
C ALA A 529 12.15 -40.14 -18.06
#